data_06d6da8d6d6149eefaee7a4aa5c1f88b
#
_entry.id   06d6da8d6d6149eefaee7a4aa5c1f88b
#
_cell.length_a   1.000
_cell.length_b   1.000
_cell.length_c   1.000
_cell.angle_alpha   90.00
_cell.angle_beta   90.00
_cell.angle_gamma   90.00
#
_symmetry.space_group_name_H-M   'P 1'
#
loop_
_entity.id
_entity.type
_entity.pdbx_description
1 polymer ?
#
loop_
_entity_poly.entity_id
_entity_poly.type
_entity_poly.pdbx_seq_one_letter_code
_entity_poly.pdbx_strand_id
1 'polypeptide(L)'
;IEKNIDISEIDYISGGERRDWFFSNILAYLLDKPHISIYKDLSSVISDSKFENSETINNIDNKKVLHVADLVTIASSYIRAWIPAIKNIGGQMCWSCVVVDRMQGGKEKIEAQGVKAFSLVNVDNTLFETAYKNGIINENQLTMLKKFFENPDETMKQFLIDHPEFLENSLKADEKTAKRAKLLVDGNLYGLN
;
A
#
# COMPACT_ATOMS: atom_id res chain seq x y z
N ILE A 1 3.93 15.80 6.06
CA ILE A 1 2.73 16.29 5.38
C ILE A 1 2.92 17.74 4.97
N GLU A 2 3.12 18.67 5.87
CA GLU A 2 3.23 20.13 5.65
C GLU A 2 4.21 20.55 4.55
N LYS A 3 5.25 19.74 4.29
CA LYS A 3 6.19 20.00 3.17
C LYS A 3 5.60 19.73 1.80
N ASN A 4 4.52 18.97 1.71
CA ASN A 4 3.94 18.48 0.46
C ASN A 4 2.54 18.99 0.18
N ILE A 5 1.79 19.35 1.23
CA ILE A 5 0.39 19.74 1.17
C ILE A 5 0.14 20.90 2.12
N ASP A 6 -0.64 21.89 1.68
CA ASP A 6 -1.23 22.85 2.59
C ASP A 6 -2.34 22.16 3.42
N ILE A 7 -2.14 22.08 4.71
CA ILE A 7 -3.07 21.42 5.65
C ILE A 7 -4.47 22.05 5.59
N SER A 8 -4.57 23.34 5.30
CA SER A 8 -5.85 24.05 5.20
C SER A 8 -6.73 23.53 4.06
N GLU A 9 -6.13 22.96 3.02
CA GLU A 9 -6.85 22.38 1.88
C GLU A 9 -7.44 20.99 2.15
N ILE A 10 -7.02 20.31 3.23
CA ILE A 10 -7.52 19.00 3.59
C ILE A 10 -8.81 19.14 4.38
N ASP A 11 -9.92 18.59 3.85
CA ASP A 11 -11.19 18.53 4.56
C ASP A 11 -11.26 17.28 5.46
N TYR A 12 -10.79 16.14 4.97
CA TYR A 12 -10.84 14.84 5.67
C TYR A 12 -9.54 14.08 5.53
N ILE A 13 -9.23 13.26 6.53
CA ILE A 13 -8.21 12.23 6.44
C ILE A 13 -8.90 10.88 6.34
N SER A 14 -8.40 9.96 5.50
CA SER A 14 -8.97 8.62 5.36
C SER A 14 -7.93 7.54 5.52
N GLY A 15 -8.39 6.35 5.90
CA GLY A 15 -7.59 5.14 5.93
C GLY A 15 -8.44 3.89 5.66
N GLY A 16 -7.84 2.91 4.99
CA GLY A 16 -8.48 1.64 4.69
C GLY A 16 -8.33 0.59 5.78
N GLU A 17 -9.33 -0.28 5.89
CA GLU A 17 -9.32 -1.39 6.86
C GLU A 17 -8.16 -2.34 6.58
N ARG A 18 -7.27 -2.59 7.58
CA ARG A 18 -7.34 -2.02 8.96
C ARG A 18 -6.00 -1.42 9.39
N ARG A 19 -4.87 -1.73 8.70
CA ARG A 19 -3.55 -1.27 9.12
C ARG A 19 -3.33 0.22 8.91
N ASP A 20 -3.96 0.78 7.88
CA ASP A 20 -3.90 2.21 7.61
C ASP A 20 -4.39 3.04 8.80
N TRP A 21 -5.38 2.52 9.54
CA TRP A 21 -5.97 3.21 10.69
C TRP A 21 -4.99 3.51 11.82
N PHE A 22 -3.92 2.72 11.97
CA PHE A 22 -2.86 3.01 12.95
C PHE A 22 -2.15 4.33 12.67
N PHE A 23 -2.13 4.77 11.43
CA PHE A 23 -1.48 6.00 11.00
C PHE A 23 -2.51 7.10 10.72
N SER A 24 -3.58 6.78 10.01
CA SER A 24 -4.59 7.76 9.59
C SER A 24 -5.36 8.36 10.76
N ASN A 25 -5.73 7.55 11.78
CA ASN A 25 -6.43 8.05 12.96
C ASN A 25 -5.55 9.01 13.77
N ILE A 26 -4.29 8.65 13.97
CA ILE A 26 -3.35 9.49 14.70
C ILE A 26 -3.12 10.82 13.96
N LEU A 27 -2.97 10.75 12.62
CA LEU A 27 -2.79 11.95 11.81
C LEU A 27 -4.04 12.84 11.83
N ALA A 28 -5.24 12.27 11.76
CA ALA A 28 -6.50 13.00 11.86
C ALA A 28 -6.61 13.74 13.20
N TYR A 29 -6.29 13.07 14.30
CA TYR A 29 -6.25 13.66 15.64
C TYR A 29 -5.26 14.83 15.72
N LEU A 30 -4.02 14.64 15.24
CA LEU A 30 -2.95 15.64 15.33
C LEU A 30 -3.23 16.88 14.46
N LEU A 31 -3.89 16.72 13.32
CA LEU A 31 -4.22 17.82 12.40
C LEU A 31 -5.60 18.42 12.66
N ASP A 32 -6.30 17.94 13.67
CA ASP A 32 -7.67 18.33 14.03
C ASP A 32 -8.62 18.27 12.81
N LYS A 33 -8.54 17.15 12.07
CA LYS A 33 -9.37 16.86 10.88
C LYS A 33 -10.26 15.65 11.12
N PRO A 34 -11.51 15.64 10.64
CA PRO A 34 -12.35 14.46 10.71
C PRO A 34 -11.76 13.30 9.90
N HIS A 35 -12.03 12.06 10.35
CA HIS A 35 -11.49 10.84 9.77
C HIS A 35 -12.55 10.01 9.05
N ILE A 36 -12.23 9.49 7.87
CA ILE A 36 -13.04 8.53 7.13
C ILE A 36 -12.40 7.14 7.24
N SER A 37 -13.06 6.26 7.99
CA SER A 37 -12.72 4.84 8.04
C SER A 37 -13.37 4.10 6.87
N ILE A 38 -12.57 3.56 5.96
CA ILE A 38 -13.04 2.78 4.80
C ILE A 38 -12.91 1.30 5.14
N TYR A 39 -14.02 0.57 5.09
CA TYR A 39 -14.07 -0.87 5.34
C TYR A 39 -13.88 -1.69 4.07
N LYS A 40 -13.63 -3.00 4.21
CA LYS A 40 -13.40 -3.92 3.07
C LYS A 40 -14.61 -4.09 2.17
N ASP A 41 -15.80 -3.90 2.71
CA ASP A 41 -17.07 -3.90 1.96
C ASP A 41 -17.35 -2.57 1.27
N LEU A 42 -16.40 -1.62 1.32
CA LEU A 42 -16.44 -0.26 0.80
C LEU A 42 -17.39 0.69 1.54
N SER A 43 -17.97 0.27 2.65
CA SER A 43 -18.69 1.19 3.53
C SER A 43 -17.71 2.19 4.15
N SER A 44 -18.21 3.38 4.46
CA SER A 44 -17.44 4.47 5.04
C SER A 44 -18.13 5.03 6.27
N VAL A 45 -17.33 5.22 7.31
CA VAL A 45 -17.78 5.87 8.56
C VAL A 45 -16.90 7.09 8.80
N ILE A 46 -17.53 8.24 9.08
CA ILE A 46 -16.85 9.45 9.52
C ILE A 46 -16.83 9.50 11.03
N SER A 47 -15.68 9.87 11.57
CA SER A 47 -15.51 10.28 12.97
C SER A 47 -15.04 11.73 13.03
N ASP A 48 -15.43 12.46 14.06
CA ASP A 48 -14.79 13.74 14.36
C ASP A 48 -13.30 13.54 14.69
N SER A 49 -12.52 14.62 14.75
CA SER A 49 -11.07 14.57 14.99
C SER A 49 -10.68 14.00 16.34
N LYS A 50 -11.60 13.94 17.30
CA LYS A 50 -11.37 13.37 18.65
C LYS A 50 -11.90 11.95 18.79
N PHE A 51 -12.58 11.44 17.76
CA PHE A 51 -13.21 10.11 17.74
C PHE A 51 -14.27 9.92 18.83
N GLU A 52 -14.89 11.01 19.26
CA GLU A 52 -15.98 11.01 20.24
C GLU A 52 -17.33 10.66 19.57
N ASN A 53 -17.50 11.10 18.32
CA ASN A 53 -18.69 10.85 17.53
C ASN A 53 -18.33 10.21 16.20
N SER A 54 -19.18 9.29 15.74
CA SER A 54 -19.04 8.68 14.42
C SER A 54 -20.41 8.41 13.79
N GLU A 55 -20.46 8.53 12.47
CA GLU A 55 -21.68 8.27 11.69
C GLU A 55 -21.35 7.64 10.34
N THR A 56 -22.28 6.81 9.84
CA THR A 56 -22.19 6.33 8.47
C THR A 56 -22.51 7.46 7.52
N ILE A 57 -21.66 7.68 6.50
CA ILE A 57 -21.81 8.79 5.58
C ILE A 57 -22.07 8.30 4.16
N ASN A 58 -22.93 9.03 3.45
CA ASN A 58 -23.28 8.75 2.07
C ASN A 58 -22.89 9.88 1.10
N ASN A 59 -22.55 11.07 1.61
CA ASN A 59 -22.11 12.19 0.78
C ASN A 59 -21.26 13.18 1.57
N ILE A 60 -20.16 13.63 0.97
CA ILE A 60 -19.23 14.66 1.49
C ILE A 60 -19.02 15.82 0.52
N ASP A 61 -19.93 16.05 -0.42
CA ASP A 61 -20.03 17.25 -1.27
C ASP A 61 -18.69 17.74 -1.88
N ASN A 62 -18.02 16.89 -2.64
CA ASN A 62 -16.74 17.20 -3.30
C ASN A 62 -15.59 17.58 -2.37
N LYS A 63 -15.67 17.23 -1.11
CA LYS A 63 -14.61 17.48 -0.15
C LYS A 63 -13.29 16.80 -0.51
N LYS A 64 -12.17 17.49 -0.21
CA LYS A 64 -10.82 17.03 -0.49
C LYS A 64 -10.30 16.10 0.61
N VAL A 65 -9.87 14.92 0.22
CA VAL A 65 -9.44 13.85 1.13
C VAL A 65 -7.95 13.57 0.96
N LEU A 66 -7.23 13.53 2.08
CA LEU A 66 -5.90 12.92 2.18
C LEU A 66 -6.06 11.48 2.66
N HIS A 67 -5.72 10.50 1.81
CA HIS A 67 -5.65 9.10 2.20
C HIS A 67 -4.29 8.76 2.80
N VAL A 68 -4.29 8.04 3.93
CA VAL A 68 -3.05 7.59 4.59
C VAL A 68 -3.04 6.07 4.60
N ALA A 69 -1.98 5.48 4.05
CA ALA A 69 -1.81 4.04 3.98
C ALA A 69 -0.52 3.59 4.68
N ASP A 70 -0.55 2.37 5.23
CA ASP A 70 0.62 1.73 5.84
C ASP A 70 1.71 1.42 4.80
N LEU A 71 1.30 0.84 3.67
CA LEU A 71 2.21 0.33 2.66
C LEU A 71 1.56 0.35 1.27
N VAL A 72 2.36 0.70 0.27
CA VAL A 72 2.01 0.51 -1.13
C VAL A 72 2.99 -0.43 -1.83
N THR A 73 2.45 -1.33 -2.69
CA THR A 73 3.21 -2.20 -3.58
C THR A 73 2.88 -1.85 -5.03
N ILE A 74 1.74 -2.35 -5.52
CA ILE A 74 1.22 -2.12 -6.87
C ILE A 74 -0.11 -1.36 -6.86
N ALA A 75 -0.47 -0.74 -5.73
CA ALA A 75 -1.67 0.06 -5.49
C ALA A 75 -3.01 -0.66 -5.74
N SER A 76 -3.08 -1.99 -5.63
CA SER A 76 -4.31 -2.73 -5.94
C SER A 76 -5.49 -2.38 -5.02
N SER A 77 -5.26 -2.07 -3.74
CA SER A 77 -6.30 -1.62 -2.81
C SER A 77 -6.79 -0.22 -3.17
N TYR A 78 -5.90 0.68 -3.57
CA TYR A 78 -6.27 2.02 -4.04
C TYR A 78 -7.23 1.97 -5.22
N ILE A 79 -6.86 1.21 -6.25
CA ILE A 79 -7.62 1.15 -7.50
C ILE A 79 -8.97 0.44 -7.34
N ARG A 80 -9.00 -0.66 -6.55
CA ARG A 80 -10.20 -1.48 -6.41
C ARG A 80 -11.13 -1.03 -5.30
N ALA A 81 -10.60 -0.32 -4.30
CA ALA A 81 -11.34 -0.04 -3.08
C ALA A 81 -11.27 1.43 -2.64
N TRP A 82 -10.09 1.95 -2.27
CA TRP A 82 -10.02 3.20 -1.53
C TRP A 82 -10.45 4.43 -2.35
N ILE A 83 -9.95 4.58 -3.59
CA ILE A 83 -10.36 5.67 -4.49
C ILE A 83 -11.85 5.56 -4.85
N PRO A 84 -12.38 4.37 -5.26
CA PRO A 84 -13.80 4.19 -5.47
C PRO A 84 -14.67 4.50 -4.23
N ALA A 85 -14.26 4.08 -3.03
CA ALA A 85 -15.03 4.32 -1.81
C ALA A 85 -15.19 5.83 -1.52
N ILE A 86 -14.10 6.60 -1.62
CA ILE A 86 -14.16 8.07 -1.46
C ILE A 86 -15.03 8.71 -2.56
N LYS A 87 -14.90 8.25 -3.80
CA LYS A 87 -15.70 8.76 -4.91
C LYS A 87 -17.21 8.44 -4.74
N ASN A 88 -17.53 7.26 -4.24
CA ASN A 88 -18.92 6.83 -4.01
C ASN A 88 -19.66 7.69 -2.98
N ILE A 89 -18.95 8.27 -2.03
CA ILE A 89 -19.50 9.23 -1.05
C ILE A 89 -19.33 10.69 -1.50
N GLY A 90 -19.10 10.93 -2.80
CA GLY A 90 -19.00 12.28 -3.37
C GLY A 90 -17.70 13.03 -3.04
N GLY A 91 -16.70 12.39 -2.48
CA GLY A 91 -15.41 13.01 -2.15
C GLY A 91 -14.37 12.93 -3.26
N GLN A 92 -13.30 13.70 -3.11
CA GLN A 92 -12.15 13.69 -3.98
C GLN A 92 -10.90 13.29 -3.19
N MET A 93 -10.32 12.12 -3.47
CA MET A 93 -9.00 11.78 -2.96
C MET A 93 -7.95 12.59 -3.75
N CYS A 94 -7.49 13.70 -3.17
CA CYS A 94 -6.52 14.58 -3.82
C CYS A 94 -5.08 14.17 -3.53
N TRP A 95 -4.85 13.60 -2.35
CA TRP A 95 -3.52 13.22 -1.89
C TRP A 95 -3.50 11.84 -1.26
N SER A 96 -2.34 11.21 -1.34
CA SER A 96 -2.02 9.98 -0.65
C SER A 96 -0.67 10.11 0.04
N CYS A 97 -0.66 9.87 1.36
CA CYS A 97 0.55 9.72 2.15
C CYS A 97 0.73 8.25 2.51
N VAL A 98 1.80 7.64 2.03
CA VAL A 98 2.10 6.24 2.30
C VAL A 98 3.27 6.16 3.27
N VAL A 99 3.16 5.35 4.34
CA VAL A 99 4.27 5.19 5.28
C VAL A 99 5.45 4.51 4.58
N VAL A 100 5.20 3.39 3.88
CA VAL A 100 6.25 2.66 3.15
C VAL A 100 5.84 2.44 1.70
N ASP A 101 6.64 2.92 0.76
CA ASP A 101 6.53 2.55 -0.66
C ASP A 101 7.56 1.46 -0.98
N ARG A 102 7.07 0.33 -1.49
CA ARG A 102 7.92 -0.78 -1.94
C ARG A 102 8.55 -0.56 -3.32
N MET A 103 8.31 0.60 -3.93
CA MET A 103 8.87 0.98 -5.23
C MET A 103 8.57 -0.01 -6.38
N GLN A 104 7.35 -0.57 -6.38
CA GLN A 104 6.91 -1.56 -7.37
C GLN A 104 5.80 -1.00 -8.30
N GLY A 105 5.87 0.28 -8.63
CA GLY A 105 4.95 0.95 -9.55
C GLY A 105 3.60 1.33 -8.94
N GLY A 106 3.47 1.30 -7.61
CA GLY A 106 2.22 1.66 -6.94
C GLY A 106 1.94 3.15 -6.97
N LYS A 107 2.96 3.96 -6.76
CA LYS A 107 2.86 5.43 -6.79
C LYS A 107 2.36 5.92 -8.15
N GLU A 108 2.96 5.45 -9.23
CA GLU A 108 2.61 5.83 -10.60
C GLU A 108 1.14 5.47 -10.92
N LYS A 109 0.66 4.33 -10.42
CA LYS A 109 -0.74 3.93 -10.59
C LYS A 109 -1.71 4.80 -9.81
N ILE A 110 -1.33 5.26 -8.62
CA ILE A 110 -2.12 6.20 -7.81
C ILE A 110 -2.16 7.56 -8.51
N GLU A 111 -1.02 8.05 -8.98
CA GLU A 111 -0.91 9.33 -9.68
C GLU A 111 -1.68 9.33 -11.02
N ALA A 112 -1.74 8.20 -11.73
CA ALA A 112 -2.57 8.03 -12.91
C ALA A 112 -4.09 8.16 -12.64
N GLN A 113 -4.53 8.07 -11.37
CA GLN A 113 -5.90 8.35 -10.96
C GLN A 113 -6.13 9.82 -10.57
N GLY A 114 -5.13 10.70 -10.76
CA GLY A 114 -5.21 12.10 -10.37
C GLY A 114 -4.92 12.38 -8.90
N VAL A 115 -4.41 11.40 -8.17
CA VAL A 115 -4.08 11.51 -6.74
C VAL A 115 -2.58 11.78 -6.59
N LYS A 116 -2.20 12.91 -6.01
CA LYS A 116 -0.79 13.21 -5.71
C LYS A 116 -0.28 12.31 -4.59
N ALA A 117 0.69 11.44 -4.88
CA ALA A 117 1.21 10.46 -3.93
C ALA A 117 2.62 10.80 -3.46
N PHE A 118 2.87 10.59 -2.16
CA PHE A 118 4.20 10.67 -1.55
C PHE A 118 4.33 9.65 -0.42
N SER A 119 5.56 9.25 -0.14
CA SER A 119 5.90 8.25 0.88
C SER A 119 6.87 8.82 1.89
N LEU A 120 6.87 8.25 3.10
CA LEU A 120 7.82 8.60 4.15
C LEU A 120 9.12 7.82 4.00
N VAL A 121 9.02 6.54 3.62
CA VAL A 121 10.14 5.64 3.42
C VAL A 121 9.96 4.90 2.11
N ASN A 122 11.03 4.82 1.32
CA ASN A 122 11.10 3.99 0.13
C ASN A 122 11.93 2.75 0.40
N VAL A 123 11.46 1.59 -0.06
CA VAL A 123 12.25 0.37 -0.08
C VAL A 123 13.04 0.37 -1.39
N ASP A 124 14.23 0.94 -1.34
CA ASP A 124 15.11 1.17 -2.49
C ASP A 124 16.58 0.82 -2.19
N ASN A 125 17.45 1.02 -3.16
CA ASN A 125 18.89 0.77 -2.99
C ASN A 125 19.52 1.56 -1.85
N THR A 126 19.03 2.77 -1.56
CA THR A 126 19.56 3.60 -0.46
C THR A 126 19.30 2.94 0.89
N LEU A 127 18.10 2.36 1.07
CA LEU A 127 17.75 1.59 2.27
C LEU A 127 18.68 0.37 2.43
N PHE A 128 18.90 -0.40 1.35
CA PHE A 128 19.73 -1.61 1.40
C PHE A 128 21.20 -1.30 1.65
N GLU A 129 21.74 -0.27 1.01
CA GLU A 129 23.11 0.17 1.25
C GLU A 129 23.30 0.68 2.68
N THR A 130 22.31 1.35 3.23
CA THR A 130 22.32 1.79 4.63
C THR A 130 22.30 0.59 5.59
N ALA A 131 21.46 -0.42 5.30
CA ALA A 131 21.41 -1.65 6.08
C ALA A 131 22.76 -2.41 6.03
N TYR A 132 23.39 -2.48 4.87
CA TYR A 132 24.72 -3.09 4.72
C TYR A 132 25.79 -2.32 5.49
N LYS A 133 25.87 -1.00 5.34
CA LYS A 133 26.82 -0.15 6.06
C LYS A 133 26.70 -0.26 7.58
N ASN A 134 25.50 -0.52 8.07
CA ASN A 134 25.23 -0.72 9.51
C ASN A 134 25.36 -2.19 9.96
N GLY A 135 25.82 -3.10 9.09
CA GLY A 135 26.01 -4.52 9.42
C GLY A 135 24.71 -5.30 9.65
N ILE A 136 23.56 -4.78 9.23
CA ILE A 136 22.24 -5.44 9.35
C ILE A 136 22.12 -6.58 8.34
N ILE A 137 22.67 -6.38 7.13
CA ILE A 137 22.77 -7.37 6.07
C ILE A 137 24.22 -7.52 5.61
N ASN A 138 24.58 -8.69 5.08
CA ASN A 138 25.89 -8.94 4.49
C ASN A 138 25.94 -8.61 2.98
N GLU A 139 27.13 -8.69 2.38
CA GLU A 139 27.35 -8.37 0.97
C GLU A 139 26.53 -9.25 0.01
N ASN A 140 26.42 -10.56 0.30
CA ASN A 140 25.62 -11.48 -0.51
C ASN A 140 24.14 -11.12 -0.49
N GLN A 141 23.62 -10.75 0.69
CA GLN A 141 22.23 -10.29 0.85
C GLN A 141 21.97 -8.97 0.12
N LEU A 142 22.92 -8.02 0.20
CA LEU A 142 22.83 -6.76 -0.54
C LEU A 142 22.76 -7.01 -2.06
N THR A 143 23.64 -7.87 -2.58
CA THR A 143 23.70 -8.22 -4.00
C THR A 143 22.39 -8.89 -4.45
N MET A 144 21.86 -9.81 -3.65
CA MET A 144 20.59 -10.47 -3.94
C MET A 144 19.41 -9.50 -3.96
N LEU A 145 19.35 -8.56 -3.00
CA LEU A 145 18.32 -7.54 -2.95
C LEU A 145 18.38 -6.61 -4.17
N LYS A 146 19.58 -6.12 -4.54
CA LYS A 146 19.77 -5.29 -5.73
C LYS A 146 19.28 -6.01 -6.99
N LYS A 147 19.70 -7.27 -7.18
CA LYS A 147 19.28 -8.09 -8.32
C LYS A 147 17.76 -8.29 -8.38
N PHE A 148 17.11 -8.52 -7.21
CA PHE A 148 15.65 -8.62 -7.14
C PHE A 148 14.97 -7.32 -7.57
N PHE A 149 15.46 -6.16 -7.13
CA PHE A 149 14.86 -4.87 -7.48
C PHE A 149 15.07 -4.46 -8.93
N GLU A 150 16.18 -4.88 -9.54
CA GLU A 150 16.43 -4.65 -10.98
C GLU A 150 15.47 -5.45 -11.87
N ASN A 151 15.21 -6.71 -11.52
CA ASN A 151 14.30 -7.58 -12.27
C ASN A 151 13.64 -8.61 -11.34
N PRO A 152 12.51 -8.24 -10.68
CA PRO A 152 11.81 -9.12 -9.74
C PRO A 152 11.33 -10.42 -10.37
N ASP A 153 10.83 -10.35 -11.61
CA ASP A 153 10.25 -11.52 -12.29
C ASP A 153 11.34 -12.54 -12.67
N GLU A 154 12.44 -12.08 -13.23
CA GLU A 154 13.55 -12.97 -13.57
C GLU A 154 14.22 -13.56 -12.32
N THR A 155 14.36 -12.77 -11.26
CA THR A 155 14.91 -13.25 -9.99
C THR A 155 13.99 -14.30 -9.36
N MET A 156 12.67 -14.10 -9.41
CA MET A 156 11.71 -15.10 -8.92
C MET A 156 11.72 -16.36 -9.78
N LYS A 157 11.77 -16.22 -11.12
CA LYS A 157 11.89 -17.34 -12.05
C LYS A 157 13.12 -18.19 -11.74
N GLN A 158 14.29 -17.55 -11.61
CA GLN A 158 15.53 -18.25 -11.27
C GLN A 158 15.44 -18.95 -9.92
N PHE A 159 14.87 -18.28 -8.90
CA PHE A 159 14.65 -18.88 -7.60
C PHE A 159 13.78 -20.16 -7.68
N LEU A 160 12.73 -20.15 -8.46
CA LEU A 160 11.86 -21.31 -8.62
C LEU A 160 12.52 -22.46 -9.42
N ILE A 161 13.43 -22.13 -10.35
CA ILE A 161 14.26 -23.13 -11.05
C ILE A 161 15.26 -23.76 -10.08
N ASP A 162 15.93 -22.96 -9.27
CA ASP A 162 16.96 -23.42 -8.33
C ASP A 162 16.37 -24.17 -7.13
N HIS A 163 15.08 -23.92 -6.80
CA HIS A 163 14.35 -24.45 -5.64
C HIS A 163 13.00 -25.05 -6.01
N PRO A 164 12.95 -26.12 -6.84
CA PRO A 164 11.69 -26.72 -7.27
C PRO A 164 10.82 -27.23 -6.09
N GLU A 165 11.47 -27.66 -5.01
CA GLU A 165 10.82 -28.09 -3.77
C GLU A 165 9.97 -26.99 -3.11
N PHE A 166 10.30 -25.71 -3.33
CA PHE A 166 9.54 -24.59 -2.77
C PHE A 166 8.11 -24.58 -3.30
N LEU A 167 7.93 -24.77 -4.59
CA LEU A 167 6.62 -24.79 -5.22
C LEU A 167 5.80 -26.02 -4.81
N GLU A 168 6.44 -27.20 -4.77
CA GLU A 168 5.82 -28.44 -4.30
C GLU A 168 5.34 -28.33 -2.85
N ASN A 169 6.18 -27.77 -1.97
CA ASN A 169 5.83 -27.58 -0.57
C ASN A 169 4.70 -26.54 -0.42
N SER A 170 4.71 -25.48 -1.22
CA SER A 170 3.68 -24.44 -1.20
C SER A 170 2.31 -24.97 -1.64
N LEU A 171 2.26 -25.92 -2.61
CA LEU A 171 1.02 -26.58 -3.04
C LEU A 171 0.43 -27.50 -1.95
N LYS A 172 1.26 -28.00 -1.04
CA LYS A 172 0.87 -28.89 0.08
C LYS A 172 0.64 -28.13 1.39
N ALA A 173 0.85 -26.82 1.42
CA ALA A 173 0.73 -25.96 2.58
C ALA A 173 -0.74 -25.64 2.94
N ASP A 174 -0.97 -24.64 3.78
CA ASP A 174 -2.32 -24.18 4.08
C ASP A 174 -3.09 -23.74 2.82
N GLU A 175 -4.44 -23.75 2.90
CA GLU A 175 -5.33 -23.49 1.77
C GLU A 175 -5.00 -22.18 1.02
N LYS A 176 -4.66 -21.12 1.76
CA LYS A 176 -4.34 -19.82 1.19
C LYS A 176 -3.03 -19.85 0.41
N THR A 177 -2.01 -20.51 0.94
CA THR A 177 -0.69 -20.66 0.30
C THR A 177 -0.82 -21.59 -0.93
N ALA A 178 -1.50 -22.71 -0.80
CA ALA A 178 -1.76 -23.64 -1.89
C ALA A 178 -2.52 -22.99 -3.05
N LYS A 179 -3.55 -22.19 -2.75
CA LYS A 179 -4.30 -21.43 -3.76
C LYS A 179 -3.43 -20.44 -4.53
N ARG A 180 -2.51 -19.75 -3.86
CA ARG A 180 -1.56 -18.82 -4.51
C ARG A 180 -0.54 -19.55 -5.38
N ALA A 181 0.02 -20.64 -4.88
CA ALA A 181 0.94 -21.48 -5.64
C ALA A 181 0.26 -22.05 -6.90
N LYS A 182 -0.99 -22.50 -6.79
CA LYS A 182 -1.79 -22.98 -7.91
C LYS A 182 -2.02 -21.90 -8.97
N LEU A 183 -2.36 -20.68 -8.59
CA LEU A 183 -2.51 -19.57 -9.54
C LEU A 183 -1.20 -19.27 -10.30
N LEU A 184 -0.05 -19.43 -9.64
CA LEU A 184 1.25 -19.24 -10.26
C LEU A 184 1.54 -20.32 -11.30
N VAL A 185 1.25 -21.59 -10.96
CA VAL A 185 1.44 -22.75 -11.86
C VAL A 185 0.46 -22.71 -13.03
N ASP A 186 -0.84 -22.60 -12.75
CA ASP A 186 -1.91 -22.62 -13.76
C ASP A 186 -1.78 -21.45 -14.74
N GLY A 187 -1.36 -20.28 -14.25
CA GLY A 187 -1.11 -19.08 -15.05
C GLY A 187 0.22 -19.08 -15.78
N ASN A 188 1.09 -20.07 -15.55
CA ASN A 188 2.46 -20.13 -16.06
C ASN A 188 3.19 -18.77 -16.00
N LEU A 189 3.07 -18.08 -14.85
CA LEU A 189 3.46 -16.67 -14.71
C LEU A 189 4.97 -16.43 -14.98
N TYR A 190 5.80 -17.44 -14.78
CA TYR A 190 7.25 -17.37 -14.98
C TYR A 190 7.76 -18.24 -16.13
N GLY A 191 6.86 -18.83 -16.94
CA GLY A 191 7.25 -19.67 -18.08
C GLY A 191 8.05 -20.91 -17.66
N LEU A 192 7.62 -21.61 -16.61
CA LEU A 192 8.28 -22.81 -16.04
C LEU A 192 7.68 -24.13 -16.54
N ASN A 193 6.62 -24.08 -17.36
CA ASN A 193 5.97 -25.23 -17.99
C ASN A 193 6.55 -25.50 -19.37
#